data_24c13e0692e42484901492a4e85c6956
#
_entry.id   24c13e0692e42484901492a4e85c6956
#
_cell.length_a   1.000
_cell.length_b   1.000
_cell.length_c   1.000
_cell.angle_alpha   90.00
_cell.angle_beta   90.00
_cell.angle_gamma   90.00
#
_symmetry.space_group_name_H-M   'P 1'
#
loop_
_entity.id
_entity.type
_entity.pdbx_description
1 polymer ?
#
loop_
_entity_poly.entity_id
_entity_poly.type
_entity_poly.pdbx_seq_one_letter_code
_entity_poly.pdbx_strand_id
1 'polypeptide(L)'
;MKPTFVVYGNCNAEAFAQFLRDLTPLGKSHEIIWARSYGDTRLRLPGAEDDPLARCEYLWVQNDEENPMIHEGRTPDSCTVLSFPPCNATVMWPYLFRDALPVGPEGHFPNGDEIIQALSEDPDITSENVAEAYQARIRPEHIDNAVGHNERVMAKRDAACDVGIADFFWDNFQSIPMQMTYNHPRRVFLQALFFRLLDRTLPHLTAAARARAAAWPANYEPFDNLETPVAPLVAERLRLEWWRPDHKYMFWGERLTFAEYTVRYLEDRRRRMAHAAL
;
A
#
# COMPACT_ATOMS: atom_id res chain seq x y z
N MET A 1 -14.76 7.22 -30.48
CA MET A 1 -14.41 6.68 -29.13
C MET A 1 -13.71 7.79 -28.36
N LYS A 2 -13.85 7.83 -27.03
CA LYS A 2 -13.08 8.75 -26.20
C LYS A 2 -11.61 8.33 -26.15
N PRO A 3 -10.65 9.26 -26.01
CA PRO A 3 -9.29 8.91 -25.67
C PRO A 3 -9.24 8.21 -24.31
N THR A 4 -8.20 7.41 -24.06
CA THR A 4 -8.03 6.73 -22.78
C THR A 4 -6.98 7.43 -21.93
N PHE A 5 -7.20 7.38 -20.62
CA PHE A 5 -6.20 7.59 -19.59
C PHE A 5 -6.01 6.27 -18.87
N VAL A 6 -4.87 5.65 -19.02
CA VAL A 6 -4.58 4.36 -18.41
C VAL A 6 -3.69 4.55 -17.18
N VAL A 7 -4.04 3.92 -16.08
CA VAL A 7 -3.22 3.84 -14.86
C VAL A 7 -2.89 2.37 -14.63
N TYR A 8 -1.64 2.00 -14.83
CA TYR A 8 -1.15 0.64 -14.66
C TYR A 8 -0.50 0.45 -13.29
N GLY A 9 -0.84 -0.62 -12.60
CA GLY A 9 -0.23 -1.00 -11.33
C GLY A 9 -1.15 -1.81 -10.42
N ASN A 10 -0.76 -1.89 -9.15
CA ASN A 10 -1.52 -2.57 -8.10
C ASN A 10 -2.73 -1.72 -7.61
N CYS A 11 -3.25 -2.02 -6.43
CA CYS A 11 -4.36 -1.26 -5.81
C CYS A 11 -4.08 0.25 -5.64
N ASN A 12 -2.82 0.69 -5.57
CA ASN A 12 -2.49 2.12 -5.55
C ASN A 12 -2.88 2.79 -6.88
N ALA A 13 -2.64 2.12 -8.00
CA ALA A 13 -3.05 2.58 -9.33
C ALA A 13 -4.59 2.60 -9.48
N GLU A 14 -5.30 1.66 -8.82
CA GLU A 14 -6.78 1.69 -8.74
C GLU A 14 -7.27 2.97 -8.06
N ALA A 15 -6.67 3.30 -6.90
CA ALA A 15 -7.00 4.52 -6.18
C ALA A 15 -6.73 5.78 -7.04
N PHE A 16 -5.65 5.81 -7.81
CA PHE A 16 -5.36 6.93 -8.71
C PHE A 16 -6.37 7.04 -9.86
N ALA A 17 -6.78 5.92 -10.45
CA ALA A 17 -7.84 5.91 -11.45
C ALA A 17 -9.17 6.44 -10.86
N GLN A 18 -9.47 6.11 -9.62
CA GLN A 18 -10.63 6.65 -8.90
C GLN A 18 -10.47 8.16 -8.64
N PHE A 19 -9.31 8.62 -8.17
CA PHE A 19 -9.04 10.04 -7.95
C PHE A 19 -9.15 10.85 -9.24
N LEU A 20 -8.69 10.32 -10.37
CA LEU A 20 -8.87 10.97 -11.68
C LEU A 20 -10.34 11.19 -12.01
N ARG A 21 -11.21 10.20 -11.75
CA ARG A 21 -12.66 10.30 -11.99
C ARG A 21 -13.33 11.31 -11.07
N ASP A 22 -12.99 11.29 -9.79
CA ASP A 22 -13.70 12.04 -8.75
C ASP A 22 -13.21 13.48 -8.61
N LEU A 23 -11.89 13.68 -8.72
CA LEU A 23 -11.25 14.96 -8.45
C LEU A 23 -11.04 15.81 -9.69
N THR A 24 -11.15 15.23 -10.88
CA THR A 24 -10.90 15.94 -12.14
C THR A 24 -12.10 15.86 -13.10
N PRO A 25 -12.18 16.73 -14.11
CA PRO A 25 -13.20 16.61 -15.16
C PRO A 25 -12.89 15.51 -16.18
N LEU A 26 -11.74 14.83 -16.07
CA LEU A 26 -11.26 13.85 -17.06
C LEU A 26 -12.21 12.68 -17.26
N GLY A 27 -12.92 12.23 -16.23
CA GLY A 27 -13.93 11.19 -16.36
C GLY A 27 -15.06 11.50 -17.35
N LYS A 28 -15.25 12.78 -17.73
CA LYS A 28 -16.21 13.19 -18.77
C LYS A 28 -15.61 13.14 -20.17
N SER A 29 -14.33 13.47 -20.34
CA SER A 29 -13.63 13.57 -21.64
C SER A 29 -12.89 12.29 -22.02
N HIS A 30 -12.39 11.53 -21.04
CA HIS A 30 -11.59 10.33 -21.21
C HIS A 30 -12.31 9.10 -20.65
N GLU A 31 -11.94 7.94 -21.15
CA GLU A 31 -12.16 6.68 -20.49
C GLU A 31 -10.99 6.39 -19.55
N ILE A 32 -11.25 6.43 -18.24
CA ILE A 32 -10.23 6.18 -17.21
C ILE A 32 -10.18 4.68 -16.94
N ILE A 33 -9.04 4.05 -17.21
CA ILE A 33 -8.85 2.60 -17.11
C ILE A 33 -7.79 2.30 -16.06
N TRP A 34 -8.13 1.49 -15.05
CA TRP A 34 -7.14 0.83 -14.23
C TRP A 34 -6.76 -0.50 -14.85
N ALA A 35 -5.46 -0.65 -15.16
CA ALA A 35 -4.87 -1.86 -15.68
C ALA A 35 -4.05 -2.55 -14.58
N ARG A 36 -4.50 -3.72 -14.12
CA ARG A 36 -3.86 -4.43 -13.02
C ARG A 36 -2.50 -4.97 -13.41
N SER A 37 -1.50 -4.82 -12.51
CA SER A 37 -0.20 -5.47 -12.63
C SER A 37 -0.19 -6.93 -12.15
N TYR A 38 -1.27 -7.44 -11.53
CA TYR A 38 -1.37 -8.78 -10.96
C TYR A 38 -2.66 -9.51 -11.37
N GLY A 39 -2.65 -10.84 -11.26
CA GLY A 39 -3.78 -11.70 -11.60
C GLY A 39 -4.01 -11.82 -13.11
N ASP A 40 -5.14 -12.45 -13.50
CA ASP A 40 -5.46 -12.76 -14.91
C ASP A 40 -5.94 -11.56 -15.74
N THR A 41 -6.09 -10.40 -15.10
CA THR A 41 -6.60 -9.16 -15.70
C THR A 41 -5.51 -8.21 -16.18
N ARG A 42 -4.28 -8.65 -16.29
CA ARG A 42 -3.19 -7.89 -16.91
C ARG A 42 -3.64 -7.45 -18.30
N LEU A 43 -3.33 -6.21 -18.67
CA LEU A 43 -3.46 -5.75 -20.05
C LEU A 43 -2.64 -6.70 -20.93
N ARG A 44 -3.33 -7.65 -21.54
CA ARG A 44 -2.72 -8.69 -22.33
C ARG A 44 -2.20 -8.09 -23.63
N LEU A 45 -1.17 -8.70 -24.05
CA LEU A 45 -0.37 -8.67 -25.27
C LEU A 45 -0.88 -7.85 -26.47
N PRO A 46 0.05 -7.30 -27.27
CA PRO A 46 -0.30 -6.51 -28.46
C PRO A 46 -1.18 -7.30 -29.43
N GLY A 47 -2.18 -6.61 -30.01
CA GLY A 47 -2.98 -7.14 -31.10
C GLY A 47 -4.46 -7.39 -30.85
N ALA A 48 -5.01 -7.02 -29.69
CA ALA A 48 -6.47 -6.97 -29.54
C ALA A 48 -7.05 -5.77 -30.30
N GLU A 49 -8.11 -5.98 -31.09
CA GLU A 49 -8.81 -4.89 -31.81
C GLU A 49 -9.25 -3.71 -30.90
N ASP A 50 -9.31 -3.97 -29.57
CA ASP A 50 -9.71 -3.03 -28.52
C ASP A 50 -8.58 -2.72 -27.52
N ASP A 51 -7.30 -2.73 -27.92
CA ASP A 51 -6.22 -2.33 -27.02
C ASP A 51 -6.38 -0.86 -26.57
N PRO A 52 -6.69 -0.58 -25.29
CA PRO A 52 -6.89 0.76 -24.82
C PRO A 52 -5.63 1.64 -24.93
N LEU A 53 -4.45 1.03 -25.06
CA LEU A 53 -3.19 1.74 -25.24
C LEU A 53 -3.09 2.36 -26.65
N ALA A 54 -3.73 1.79 -27.66
CA ALA A 54 -3.71 2.32 -29.03
C ALA A 54 -4.35 3.71 -29.17
N ARG A 55 -5.14 4.14 -28.19
CA ARG A 55 -5.79 5.47 -28.14
C ARG A 55 -5.48 6.21 -26.85
N CYS A 56 -4.37 5.82 -26.20
CA CYS A 56 -3.96 6.38 -24.91
C CYS A 56 -3.39 7.79 -25.10
N GLU A 57 -3.96 8.76 -24.40
CA GLU A 57 -3.44 10.13 -24.35
C GLU A 57 -2.49 10.29 -23.14
N TYR A 58 -2.82 9.62 -22.04
CA TYR A 58 -2.03 9.63 -20.80
C TYR A 58 -1.90 8.22 -20.24
N LEU A 59 -0.67 7.84 -19.91
CA LEU A 59 -0.34 6.57 -19.27
C LEU A 59 0.49 6.80 -18.02
N TRP A 60 -0.05 6.44 -16.85
CA TRP A 60 0.71 6.36 -15.62
C TRP A 60 1.07 4.91 -15.33
N VAL A 61 2.35 4.62 -15.17
CA VAL A 61 2.88 3.27 -14.99
C VAL A 61 3.51 3.16 -13.61
N GLN A 62 2.96 2.30 -12.76
CA GLN A 62 3.66 1.92 -11.53
C GLN A 62 4.88 1.08 -11.90
N ASN A 63 6.06 1.53 -11.49
CA ASN A 63 7.30 0.79 -11.71
C ASN A 63 7.38 -0.39 -10.72
N ASP A 64 6.89 -1.55 -11.17
CA ASP A 64 6.88 -2.81 -10.45
C ASP A 64 7.89 -3.75 -11.12
N GLU A 65 9.01 -4.00 -10.45
CA GLU A 65 10.09 -4.85 -10.99
C GLU A 65 9.60 -6.29 -11.26
N GLU A 66 8.60 -6.78 -10.50
CA GLU A 66 8.06 -8.14 -10.67
C GLU A 66 7.06 -8.24 -11.83
N ASN A 67 6.38 -7.15 -12.13
CA ASN A 67 5.32 -7.10 -13.14
C ASN A 67 5.44 -5.84 -14.01
N PRO A 68 6.51 -5.72 -14.81
CA PRO A 68 6.70 -4.55 -15.67
C PRO A 68 5.62 -4.49 -16.75
N MET A 69 5.16 -3.30 -17.05
CA MET A 69 4.26 -3.07 -18.18
C MET A 69 5.06 -2.92 -19.47
N ILE A 70 4.70 -3.69 -20.48
CA ILE A 70 5.20 -3.52 -21.85
C ILE A 70 4.24 -2.59 -22.57
N HIS A 71 4.64 -1.34 -22.77
CA HIS A 71 3.84 -0.32 -23.46
C HIS A 71 4.50 0.20 -24.75
N GLU A 72 5.79 -0.07 -24.94
CA GLU A 72 6.54 0.34 -26.12
C GLU A 72 5.91 -0.21 -27.41
N GLY A 73 5.71 0.68 -28.37
CA GLY A 73 5.05 0.34 -29.64
C GLY A 73 3.54 0.08 -29.56
N ARG A 74 2.92 0.23 -28.38
CA ARG A 74 1.46 0.07 -28.16
C ARG A 74 0.74 1.39 -27.96
N THR A 75 1.43 2.41 -27.49
CA THR A 75 0.89 3.76 -27.32
C THR A 75 1.18 4.63 -28.53
N PRO A 76 0.32 5.61 -28.88
CA PRO A 76 0.66 6.64 -29.85
C PRO A 76 1.91 7.44 -29.42
N ASP A 77 2.67 7.97 -30.38
CA ASP A 77 3.84 8.81 -30.09
C ASP A 77 3.47 10.09 -29.31
N SER A 78 2.22 10.52 -29.40
CA SER A 78 1.68 11.66 -28.65
C SER A 78 1.28 11.32 -27.21
N CYS A 79 1.31 10.05 -26.80
CA CYS A 79 0.94 9.64 -25.45
C CYS A 79 1.95 10.15 -24.42
N THR A 80 1.45 10.83 -23.39
CA THR A 80 2.29 11.21 -22.26
C THR A 80 2.39 10.05 -21.29
N VAL A 81 3.59 9.47 -21.16
CA VAL A 81 3.88 8.38 -20.25
C VAL A 81 4.64 8.90 -19.05
N LEU A 82 4.19 8.57 -17.83
CA LEU A 82 4.91 8.84 -16.58
C LEU A 82 4.96 7.58 -15.71
N SER A 83 6.13 7.31 -15.16
CA SER A 83 6.36 6.25 -14.19
C SER A 83 6.31 6.78 -12.75
N PHE A 84 5.84 5.91 -11.82
CA PHE A 84 5.78 6.21 -10.39
C PHE A 84 6.09 4.95 -9.56
N PRO A 85 6.63 5.10 -8.32
CA PRO A 85 6.98 3.97 -7.48
C PRO A 85 5.75 3.38 -6.77
N PRO A 86 5.80 2.09 -6.37
CA PRO A 86 4.83 1.55 -5.42
C PRO A 86 4.97 2.23 -4.05
N CYS A 87 3.84 2.55 -3.42
CA CYS A 87 3.80 3.20 -2.10
C CYS A 87 3.97 2.20 -0.93
N ASN A 88 4.88 1.24 -1.07
CA ASN A 88 5.11 0.20 -0.07
C ASN A 88 6.19 0.64 0.93
N ALA A 89 5.89 0.51 2.24
CA ALA A 89 6.84 0.75 3.31
C ALA A 89 6.65 -0.25 4.45
N THR A 90 7.72 -0.94 4.85
CA THR A 90 7.70 -1.93 5.93
C THR A 90 8.32 -1.42 7.23
N VAL A 91 8.75 -0.16 7.28
CA VAL A 91 9.50 0.43 8.39
C VAL A 91 8.80 0.25 9.75
N MET A 92 7.47 0.30 9.78
CA MET A 92 6.67 0.12 10.99
C MET A 92 6.44 -1.35 11.38
N TRP A 93 6.81 -2.29 10.49
CA TRP A 93 6.61 -3.73 10.67
C TRP A 93 7.89 -4.49 10.34
N PRO A 94 8.94 -4.37 11.18
CA PRO A 94 10.28 -4.92 10.88
C PRO A 94 10.34 -6.45 10.87
N TYR A 95 9.29 -7.12 11.34
CA TYR A 95 9.15 -8.58 11.38
C TYR A 95 8.17 -9.14 10.34
N LEU A 96 7.71 -8.29 9.42
CA LEU A 96 6.82 -8.70 8.36
C LEU A 96 7.54 -9.62 7.36
N PHE A 97 6.91 -10.74 7.01
CA PHE A 97 7.40 -11.65 5.98
C PHE A 97 6.25 -12.26 5.17
N ARG A 98 6.59 -12.98 4.09
CA ARG A 98 5.62 -13.75 3.32
C ARG A 98 5.41 -15.11 3.99
N ASP A 99 4.26 -15.31 4.63
CA ASP A 99 3.91 -16.57 5.27
C ASP A 99 3.77 -17.71 4.25
N ALA A 100 4.39 -18.86 4.54
CA ALA A 100 4.24 -20.06 3.73
C ALA A 100 2.92 -20.80 3.99
N LEU A 101 2.28 -20.55 5.13
CA LEU A 101 0.97 -21.12 5.43
C LEU A 101 -0.09 -20.50 4.51
N PRO A 102 -1.01 -21.30 3.98
CA PRO A 102 -2.15 -20.78 3.25
C PRO A 102 -2.90 -19.72 4.07
N VAL A 103 -3.32 -18.65 3.43
CA VAL A 103 -4.22 -17.68 4.06
C VAL A 103 -5.49 -18.44 4.46
N GLY A 104 -5.92 -18.26 5.72
CA GLY A 104 -7.12 -18.92 6.19
C GLY A 104 -8.37 -18.54 5.38
N PRO A 105 -9.46 -19.32 5.44
CA PRO A 105 -10.65 -19.09 4.64
C PRO A 105 -11.27 -17.70 4.83
N GLU A 106 -11.03 -17.07 5.97
CA GLU A 106 -11.50 -15.73 6.26
C GLU A 106 -10.57 -14.62 5.70
N GLY A 107 -9.32 -14.97 5.30
CA GLY A 107 -8.38 -14.03 4.71
C GLY A 107 -7.91 -12.89 5.63
N HIS A 108 -8.11 -13.02 6.94
CA HIS A 108 -7.92 -11.93 7.89
C HIS A 108 -6.46 -11.47 8.05
N PHE A 109 -5.51 -12.41 7.95
CA PHE A 109 -4.07 -12.15 8.14
C PHE A 109 -3.31 -12.48 6.85
N PRO A 110 -3.28 -11.56 5.87
CA PRO A 110 -2.68 -11.84 4.55
C PRO A 110 -1.15 -11.87 4.58
N ASN A 111 -0.55 -11.36 5.65
CA ASN A 111 0.91 -11.27 5.80
C ASN A 111 1.36 -12.08 7.01
N GLY A 112 2.60 -12.56 6.97
CA GLY A 112 3.26 -13.21 8.11
C GLY A 112 3.93 -12.21 9.04
N ASP A 113 4.14 -12.62 10.29
CA ASP A 113 4.93 -11.93 11.30
C ASP A 113 5.84 -12.96 11.99
N GLU A 114 7.17 -12.75 11.91
CA GLU A 114 8.17 -13.70 12.43
C GLU A 114 8.02 -13.93 13.94
N ILE A 115 7.66 -12.90 14.70
CA ILE A 115 7.47 -13.03 16.15
C ILE A 115 6.22 -13.86 16.43
N ILE A 116 5.09 -13.58 15.79
CA ILE A 116 3.86 -14.38 15.94
C ILE A 116 4.09 -15.82 15.49
N GLN A 117 4.88 -16.02 14.42
CA GLN A 117 5.26 -17.36 14.00
C GLN A 117 5.94 -18.12 15.12
N ALA A 118 7.00 -17.57 15.70
CA ALA A 118 7.74 -18.21 16.78
C ALA A 118 6.90 -18.39 18.06
N LEU A 119 6.01 -17.43 18.37
CA LEU A 119 5.10 -17.53 19.52
C LEU A 119 4.02 -18.60 19.32
N SER A 120 3.58 -18.83 18.08
CA SER A 120 2.54 -19.84 17.82
C SER A 120 2.99 -21.28 18.03
N GLU A 121 4.30 -21.51 17.95
CA GLU A 121 4.94 -22.82 18.15
C GLU A 121 5.28 -23.10 19.64
N ASP A 122 5.21 -22.08 20.49
CA ASP A 122 5.52 -22.15 21.90
C ASP A 122 4.25 -22.48 22.72
N PRO A 123 4.18 -23.64 23.41
CA PRO A 123 3.01 -24.08 24.19
C PRO A 123 2.75 -23.21 25.43
N ASP A 124 3.76 -22.50 25.94
CA ASP A 124 3.62 -21.64 27.13
C ASP A 124 3.02 -20.27 26.80
N ILE A 125 2.88 -19.94 25.49
CA ILE A 125 2.24 -18.72 25.05
C ILE A 125 0.73 -18.92 24.99
N THR A 126 0.03 -18.01 25.66
CA THR A 126 -1.45 -17.98 25.72
C THR A 126 -1.99 -16.65 25.26
N SER A 127 -3.31 -16.54 25.13
CA SER A 127 -4.00 -15.26 24.84
C SER A 127 -3.72 -14.19 25.90
N GLU A 128 -3.37 -14.57 27.12
CA GLU A 128 -3.12 -13.64 28.24
C GLU A 128 -1.73 -13.01 28.17
N ASN A 129 -0.71 -13.74 27.67
CA ASN A 129 0.68 -13.29 27.70
C ASN A 129 1.28 -12.98 26.30
N VAL A 130 0.60 -13.27 25.20
CA VAL A 130 1.14 -13.14 23.84
C VAL A 130 1.60 -11.72 23.51
N ALA A 131 0.86 -10.70 23.92
CA ALA A 131 1.20 -9.30 23.62
C ALA A 131 2.49 -8.87 24.35
N GLU A 132 2.68 -9.28 25.60
CA GLU A 132 3.91 -9.03 26.37
C GLU A 132 5.08 -9.83 25.79
N ALA A 133 4.88 -11.12 25.51
CA ALA A 133 5.87 -11.98 24.88
C ALA A 133 6.32 -11.48 23.50
N TYR A 134 5.39 -10.88 22.73
CA TYR A 134 5.71 -10.21 21.46
C TYR A 134 6.68 -9.05 21.70
N GLN A 135 6.34 -8.14 22.63
CA GLN A 135 7.18 -6.99 22.95
C GLN A 135 8.58 -7.41 23.42
N ALA A 136 8.68 -8.45 24.23
CA ALA A 136 9.94 -8.97 24.74
C ALA A 136 10.87 -9.55 23.65
N ARG A 137 10.33 -9.90 22.48
CA ARG A 137 11.10 -10.40 21.33
C ARG A 137 11.53 -9.33 20.33
N ILE A 138 11.04 -8.10 20.47
CA ILE A 138 11.46 -6.98 19.61
C ILE A 138 12.91 -6.62 19.94
N ARG A 139 13.71 -6.50 18.87
CA ARG A 139 15.11 -6.08 18.95
C ARG A 139 15.26 -4.70 18.32
N PRO A 140 15.80 -3.70 19.06
CA PRO A 140 15.98 -2.35 18.54
C PRO A 140 16.77 -2.30 17.21
N GLU A 141 17.78 -3.15 17.06
CA GLU A 141 18.60 -3.22 15.86
C GLU A 141 17.80 -3.66 14.62
N HIS A 142 16.74 -4.46 14.77
CA HIS A 142 15.86 -4.84 13.64
C HIS A 142 15.04 -3.62 13.17
N ILE A 143 14.62 -2.77 14.11
CA ILE A 143 13.90 -1.53 13.78
C ILE A 143 14.84 -0.58 13.02
N ASP A 144 16.05 -0.36 13.53
CA ASP A 144 17.05 0.52 12.90
C ASP A 144 17.43 0.01 11.49
N ASN A 145 17.60 -1.31 11.34
CA ASN A 145 17.85 -1.95 10.06
C ASN A 145 16.67 -1.78 9.09
N ALA A 146 15.43 -1.86 9.57
CA ALA A 146 14.24 -1.63 8.76
C ALA A 146 14.17 -0.19 8.25
N VAL A 147 14.53 0.80 9.08
CA VAL A 147 14.65 2.20 8.64
C VAL A 147 15.64 2.31 7.49
N GLY A 148 16.90 1.91 7.70
CA GLY A 148 17.95 2.02 6.68
C GLY A 148 17.66 1.19 5.41
N HIS A 149 16.94 0.06 5.54
CA HIS A 149 16.49 -0.72 4.38
C HIS A 149 15.44 0.05 3.58
N ASN A 150 14.39 0.56 4.25
CA ASN A 150 13.31 1.29 3.56
C ASN A 150 13.83 2.58 2.92
N GLU A 151 14.74 3.32 3.55
CA GLU A 151 15.39 4.50 2.96
C GLU A 151 16.04 4.16 1.61
N ARG A 152 16.88 3.12 1.58
CA ARG A 152 17.56 2.69 0.36
C ARG A 152 16.58 2.20 -0.73
N VAL A 153 15.58 1.40 -0.33
CA VAL A 153 14.60 0.86 -1.27
C VAL A 153 13.74 1.96 -1.88
N MET A 154 13.23 2.89 -1.06
CA MET A 154 12.41 3.99 -1.56
C MET A 154 13.23 4.95 -2.43
N ALA A 155 14.46 5.29 -2.04
CA ALA A 155 15.35 6.12 -2.85
C ALA A 155 15.67 5.45 -4.20
N LYS A 156 15.94 4.13 -4.23
CA LYS A 156 16.15 3.36 -5.47
C LYS A 156 14.93 3.40 -6.38
N ARG A 157 13.73 3.22 -5.80
CA ARG A 157 12.47 3.24 -6.55
C ARG A 157 12.18 4.61 -7.15
N ASP A 158 12.37 5.67 -6.35
CA ASP A 158 12.18 7.04 -6.83
C ASP A 158 13.17 7.40 -7.96
N ALA A 159 14.43 6.98 -7.83
CA ALA A 159 15.45 7.21 -8.88
C ALA A 159 15.14 6.48 -10.21
N ALA A 160 14.30 5.46 -10.17
CA ALA A 160 13.87 4.68 -11.34
C ALA A 160 12.53 5.18 -11.94
N CYS A 161 11.96 6.29 -11.42
CA CYS A 161 10.66 6.80 -11.82
C CYS A 161 10.73 8.27 -12.22
N ASP A 162 9.77 8.71 -13.05
CA ASP A 162 9.63 10.13 -13.43
C ASP A 162 9.12 10.98 -12.27
N VAL A 163 8.36 10.37 -11.34
CA VAL A 163 7.77 11.04 -10.19
C VAL A 163 8.02 10.21 -8.93
N GLY A 164 8.82 10.74 -8.01
CA GLY A 164 9.12 10.13 -6.72
C GLY A 164 8.22 10.61 -5.58
N ILE A 165 8.33 9.94 -4.42
CA ILE A 165 7.54 10.23 -3.21
C ILE A 165 8.27 9.95 -1.89
N ALA A 166 9.48 9.41 -1.91
CA ALA A 166 10.23 9.03 -0.71
C ALA A 166 10.46 10.19 0.25
N ASP A 167 10.79 11.38 -0.28
CA ASP A 167 10.94 12.60 0.50
C ASP A 167 9.70 12.91 1.34
N PHE A 168 8.53 12.88 0.72
CA PHE A 168 7.28 13.13 1.44
C PHE A 168 7.03 12.11 2.55
N PHE A 169 7.34 10.84 2.32
CA PHE A 169 7.21 9.81 3.35
C PHE A 169 8.14 10.11 4.53
N TRP A 170 9.43 10.30 4.29
CA TRP A 170 10.42 10.48 5.36
C TRP A 170 10.24 11.78 6.13
N ASP A 171 9.79 12.84 5.48
CA ASP A 171 9.52 14.13 6.12
C ASP A 171 8.30 14.09 7.06
N ASN A 172 7.38 13.11 6.89
CA ASN A 172 6.09 13.15 7.55
C ASN A 172 5.70 11.90 8.34
N PHE A 173 6.32 10.72 8.13
CA PHE A 173 5.82 9.45 8.70
C PHE A 173 5.79 9.40 10.24
N GLN A 174 6.61 10.21 10.90
CA GLN A 174 6.62 10.32 12.35
C GLN A 174 5.42 11.11 12.89
N SER A 175 5.00 12.15 12.18
CA SER A 175 3.91 13.04 12.59
C SER A 175 2.54 12.65 12.02
N ILE A 176 2.51 11.91 10.90
CA ILE A 176 1.28 11.53 10.20
C ILE A 176 1.32 10.02 9.88
N PRO A 177 0.26 9.25 10.19
CA PRO A 177 0.19 7.86 9.78
C PRO A 177 0.09 7.76 8.25
N MET A 178 1.11 7.18 7.60
CA MET A 178 1.22 7.10 6.14
C MET A 178 0.66 5.79 5.56
N GLN A 179 0.58 4.74 6.37
CA GLN A 179 0.24 3.39 5.93
C GLN A 179 -0.89 2.78 6.78
N MET A 180 -1.76 2.02 6.14
CA MET A 180 -2.71 1.10 6.78
C MET A 180 -2.05 -0.27 7.00
N THR A 181 -1.43 -0.79 5.94
CA THR A 181 -0.57 -1.96 5.91
C THR A 181 0.70 -1.63 5.11
N TYR A 182 1.66 -2.52 5.02
CA TYR A 182 2.91 -2.26 4.30
C TYR A 182 2.72 -1.85 2.83
N ASN A 183 1.64 -2.27 2.18
CA ASN A 183 1.33 -2.03 0.76
C ASN A 183 0.03 -1.25 0.51
N HIS A 184 -0.72 -0.93 1.56
CA HIS A 184 -1.91 -0.09 1.49
C HIS A 184 -1.62 1.26 2.18
N PRO A 185 -1.23 2.27 1.42
CA PRO A 185 -0.99 3.60 1.95
C PRO A 185 -2.30 4.30 2.33
N ARG A 186 -2.23 5.19 3.30
CA ARG A 186 -3.33 6.08 3.63
C ARG A 186 -3.55 7.11 2.55
N ARG A 187 -4.75 7.66 2.52
CA ARG A 187 -5.15 8.71 1.57
C ARG A 187 -4.14 9.84 1.46
N VAL A 188 -3.61 10.33 2.57
CA VAL A 188 -2.66 11.46 2.59
C VAL A 188 -1.42 11.16 1.74
N PHE A 189 -0.89 9.96 1.83
CA PHE A 189 0.28 9.54 1.06
C PHE A 189 -0.06 9.31 -0.42
N LEU A 190 -1.19 8.64 -0.70
CA LEU A 190 -1.68 8.49 -2.08
C LEU A 190 -1.94 9.83 -2.75
N GLN A 191 -2.58 10.77 -2.07
CA GLN A 191 -2.87 12.09 -2.61
C GLN A 191 -1.59 12.89 -2.89
N ALA A 192 -0.57 12.77 -2.05
CA ALA A 192 0.71 13.43 -2.30
C ALA A 192 1.33 12.99 -3.64
N LEU A 193 1.38 11.68 -3.89
CA LEU A 193 1.89 11.14 -5.16
C LEU A 193 0.95 11.47 -6.33
N PHE A 194 -0.35 11.31 -6.16
CA PHE A 194 -1.35 11.65 -7.18
C PHE A 194 -1.22 13.09 -7.65
N PHE A 195 -1.08 14.05 -6.73
CA PHE A 195 -0.93 15.45 -7.12
C PHE A 195 0.41 15.76 -7.79
N ARG A 196 1.48 15.06 -7.44
CA ARG A 196 2.76 15.17 -8.17
C ARG A 196 2.63 14.67 -9.61
N LEU A 197 1.97 13.54 -9.80
CA LEU A 197 1.67 12.99 -11.13
C LEU A 197 0.78 13.96 -11.95
N LEU A 198 -0.26 14.50 -11.31
CA LEU A 198 -1.17 15.45 -11.98
C LEU A 198 -0.46 16.76 -12.35
N ASP A 199 0.42 17.28 -11.47
CA ASP A 199 1.23 18.48 -11.74
C ASP A 199 2.17 18.28 -12.96
N ARG A 200 2.69 17.08 -13.15
CA ARG A 200 3.56 16.75 -14.29
C ARG A 200 2.78 16.52 -15.59
N THR A 201 1.56 16.01 -15.49
CA THR A 201 0.72 15.64 -16.66
C THR A 201 -0.21 16.77 -17.07
N LEU A 202 -0.95 17.34 -16.12
CA LEU A 202 -2.05 18.27 -16.32
C LEU A 202 -2.06 19.35 -15.22
N PRO A 203 -1.03 20.21 -15.15
CA PRO A 203 -0.82 21.16 -14.04
C PRO A 203 -2.01 22.11 -13.84
N HIS A 204 -2.73 22.45 -14.90
CA HIS A 204 -3.90 23.33 -14.85
C HIS A 204 -5.10 22.73 -14.08
N LEU A 205 -5.12 21.41 -13.85
CA LEU A 205 -6.19 20.74 -13.10
C LEU A 205 -5.88 20.60 -11.61
N THR A 206 -4.62 20.71 -11.19
CA THR A 206 -4.18 20.34 -9.83
C THR A 206 -4.84 21.18 -8.75
N ALA A 207 -4.93 22.50 -8.92
CA ALA A 207 -5.54 23.37 -7.91
C ALA A 207 -7.01 23.02 -7.65
N ALA A 208 -7.78 22.78 -8.71
CA ALA A 208 -9.18 22.38 -8.60
C ALA A 208 -9.33 20.98 -8.00
N ALA A 209 -8.44 20.04 -8.35
CA ALA A 209 -8.43 18.69 -7.81
C ALA A 209 -8.11 18.71 -6.30
N ARG A 210 -7.14 19.50 -5.85
CA ARG A 210 -6.82 19.69 -4.42
C ARG A 210 -8.02 20.25 -3.63
N ALA A 211 -8.71 21.26 -4.17
CA ALA A 211 -9.89 21.82 -3.55
C ALA A 211 -11.03 20.79 -3.39
N ARG A 212 -11.24 19.93 -4.39
CA ARG A 212 -12.22 18.83 -4.31
C ARG A 212 -11.80 17.77 -3.29
N ALA A 213 -10.53 17.40 -3.26
CA ALA A 213 -10.00 16.43 -2.29
C ALA A 213 -10.13 16.93 -0.85
N ALA A 214 -9.94 18.23 -0.62
CA ALA A 214 -10.12 18.85 0.69
C ALA A 214 -11.59 18.82 1.19
N ALA A 215 -12.55 18.69 0.28
CA ALA A 215 -13.97 18.55 0.62
C ALA A 215 -14.39 17.10 0.95
N TRP A 216 -13.52 16.13 0.79
CA TRP A 216 -13.80 14.75 1.16
C TRP A 216 -13.91 14.60 2.69
N PRO A 217 -14.71 13.63 3.18
CA PRO A 217 -14.78 13.33 4.61
C PRO A 217 -13.38 13.06 5.18
N ALA A 218 -13.11 13.56 6.38
CA ALA A 218 -11.80 13.40 7.03
C ALA A 218 -11.40 11.93 7.23
N ASN A 219 -12.40 11.06 7.43
CA ASN A 219 -12.22 9.62 7.65
C ASN A 219 -12.29 8.79 6.36
N TYR A 220 -12.41 9.41 5.18
CA TYR A 220 -12.35 8.67 3.93
C TYR A 220 -10.96 8.11 3.69
N GLU A 221 -10.87 6.80 3.56
CA GLU A 221 -9.64 6.06 3.21
C GLU A 221 -9.94 5.09 2.06
N PRO A 222 -9.09 5.01 1.03
CA PRO A 222 -9.29 4.07 -0.08
C PRO A 222 -9.21 2.59 0.33
N PHE A 223 -8.49 2.29 1.43
CA PHE A 223 -8.22 0.94 1.92
C PHE A 223 -8.59 0.83 3.39
N ASP A 224 -9.87 0.96 3.73
CA ASP A 224 -10.35 1.12 5.10
C ASP A 224 -10.68 -0.18 5.86
N ASN A 225 -10.48 -1.35 5.24
CA ASN A 225 -10.88 -2.63 5.84
C ASN A 225 -9.88 -3.21 6.84
N LEU A 226 -8.59 -2.92 6.65
CA LEU A 226 -7.51 -3.52 7.44
C LEU A 226 -6.39 -2.54 7.72
N GLU A 227 -6.03 -2.41 8.99
CA GLU A 227 -4.81 -1.77 9.47
C GLU A 227 -3.94 -2.81 10.17
N THR A 228 -2.66 -2.88 9.84
CA THR A 228 -1.70 -3.67 10.61
C THR A 228 -1.23 -2.85 11.81
N PRO A 229 -1.44 -3.31 13.05
CA PRO A 229 -1.01 -2.58 14.23
C PRO A 229 0.52 -2.38 14.29
N VAL A 230 0.92 -1.22 14.77
CA VAL A 230 2.31 -0.93 15.10
C VAL A 230 2.57 -1.33 16.55
N ALA A 231 3.59 -2.16 16.77
CA ALA A 231 3.96 -2.59 18.11
C ALA A 231 4.46 -1.39 18.96
N PRO A 232 4.11 -1.32 20.26
CA PRO A 232 4.49 -0.21 21.14
C PRO A 232 5.97 0.15 21.10
N LEU A 233 6.89 -0.80 21.24
CA LEU A 233 8.33 -0.55 21.18
C LEU A 233 8.80 -0.07 19.81
N VAL A 234 8.15 -0.50 18.73
CA VAL A 234 8.44 0.03 17.38
C VAL A 234 8.00 1.48 17.27
N ALA A 235 6.79 1.80 17.74
CA ALA A 235 6.27 3.17 17.71
C ALA A 235 7.14 4.12 18.54
N GLU A 236 7.58 3.71 19.73
CA GLU A 236 8.49 4.46 20.58
C GLU A 236 9.84 4.69 19.91
N ARG A 237 10.47 3.62 19.38
CA ARG A 237 11.77 3.70 18.71
C ARG A 237 11.75 4.60 17.50
N LEU A 238 10.68 4.53 16.70
CA LEU A 238 10.46 5.37 15.53
C LEU A 238 9.97 6.78 15.89
N ARG A 239 9.66 7.06 17.16
CA ARG A 239 9.12 8.34 17.64
C ARG A 239 7.85 8.77 16.90
N LEU A 240 6.89 7.84 16.77
CA LEU A 240 5.64 8.12 16.07
C LEU A 240 4.71 8.99 16.93
N GLU A 241 4.61 10.26 16.63
CA GLU A 241 3.84 11.26 17.38
C GLU A 241 2.33 11.02 17.35
N TRP A 242 1.83 10.37 16.29
CA TRP A 242 0.43 10.02 16.12
C TRP A 242 0.02 8.76 16.86
N TRP A 243 0.96 7.91 17.30
CA TRP A 243 0.69 6.68 18.00
C TRP A 243 0.37 6.93 19.49
N ARG A 244 -0.52 6.09 20.06
CA ARG A 244 -0.87 6.08 21.49
C ARG A 244 -1.03 4.64 21.96
N PRO A 245 -0.83 4.32 23.27
CA PRO A 245 -0.98 2.96 23.81
C PRO A 245 -2.37 2.35 23.62
N ASP A 246 -3.42 3.18 23.61
CA ASP A 246 -4.81 2.80 23.38
C ASP A 246 -5.26 2.95 21.93
N HIS A 247 -4.31 3.15 21.00
CA HIS A 247 -4.62 3.27 19.58
C HIS A 247 -5.33 2.02 19.08
N LYS A 248 -6.44 2.23 18.40
CA LYS A 248 -7.26 1.15 17.82
C LYS A 248 -7.17 1.16 16.31
N TYR A 249 -6.85 0.01 15.77
CA TYR A 249 -6.66 -0.24 14.35
C TYR A 249 -7.90 -0.89 13.75
N MET A 250 -8.24 -0.55 12.51
CA MET A 250 -9.32 -1.18 11.79
C MET A 250 -8.96 -2.64 11.46
N PHE A 251 -9.86 -3.55 11.77
CA PHE A 251 -9.71 -4.96 11.49
C PHE A 251 -11.05 -5.55 11.02
N TRP A 252 -11.27 -5.52 9.70
CA TRP A 252 -12.47 -6.08 9.06
C TRP A 252 -13.80 -5.63 9.69
N GLY A 253 -13.93 -4.33 9.94
CA GLY A 253 -15.13 -3.73 10.52
C GLY A 253 -15.12 -3.60 12.04
N GLU A 254 -14.13 -4.18 12.72
CA GLU A 254 -13.89 -3.99 14.17
C GLU A 254 -12.73 -3.04 14.41
N ARG A 255 -12.55 -2.62 15.66
CA ARG A 255 -11.38 -1.84 16.06
C ARG A 255 -10.67 -2.53 17.21
N LEU A 256 -9.43 -2.97 16.94
CA LEU A 256 -8.60 -3.72 17.88
C LEU A 256 -7.39 -2.90 18.33
N THR A 257 -7.04 -3.00 19.58
CA THR A 257 -5.72 -2.58 20.09
C THR A 257 -4.64 -3.54 19.56
N PHE A 258 -3.37 -3.17 19.73
CA PHE A 258 -2.25 -4.06 19.40
C PHE A 258 -2.37 -5.40 20.13
N ALA A 259 -2.70 -5.39 21.43
CA ALA A 259 -2.84 -6.60 22.24
C ALA A 259 -3.99 -7.51 21.74
N GLU A 260 -5.16 -6.96 21.48
CA GLU A 260 -6.30 -7.71 20.94
C GLU A 260 -6.00 -8.29 19.55
N TYR A 261 -5.29 -7.56 18.70
CA TYR A 261 -4.87 -8.04 17.39
C TYR A 261 -3.87 -9.21 17.50
N THR A 262 -2.86 -9.12 18.39
CA THR A 262 -1.87 -10.20 18.55
C THR A 262 -2.51 -11.48 19.07
N VAL A 263 -3.51 -11.41 19.96
CA VAL A 263 -4.30 -12.57 20.40
C VAL A 263 -4.99 -13.23 19.21
N ARG A 264 -5.75 -12.46 18.42
CA ARG A 264 -6.46 -13.01 17.25
C ARG A 264 -5.51 -13.62 16.24
N TYR A 265 -4.36 -12.98 16.03
CA TYR A 265 -3.39 -13.48 15.07
C TYR A 265 -2.76 -14.80 15.53
N LEU A 266 -2.40 -14.92 16.84
CA LEU A 266 -1.91 -16.16 17.43
C LEU A 266 -2.93 -17.31 17.22
N GLU A 267 -4.20 -17.06 17.54
CA GLU A 267 -5.27 -18.05 17.41
C GLU A 267 -5.50 -18.48 15.96
N ASP A 268 -5.54 -17.51 15.04
CA ASP A 268 -5.68 -17.79 13.60
C ASP A 268 -4.51 -18.63 13.10
N ARG A 269 -3.28 -18.26 13.45
CA ARG A 269 -2.11 -19.00 13.01
C ARG A 269 -2.10 -20.43 13.53
N ARG A 270 -2.42 -20.66 14.82
CA ARG A 270 -2.52 -22.00 15.37
C ARG A 270 -3.59 -22.85 14.71
N ARG A 271 -4.75 -22.27 14.38
CA ARG A 271 -5.79 -22.96 13.58
C ARG A 271 -5.26 -23.35 12.21
N ARG A 272 -4.57 -22.45 11.47
CA ARG A 272 -3.99 -22.74 10.15
C ARG A 272 -2.93 -23.84 10.22
N MET A 273 -2.06 -23.81 11.24
CA MET A 273 -1.07 -24.86 11.46
C MET A 273 -1.72 -26.23 11.69
N ALA A 274 -2.77 -26.30 12.52
CA ALA A 274 -3.51 -27.53 12.77
C ALA A 274 -4.17 -28.08 11.50
N HIS A 275 -4.71 -27.22 10.61
CA HIS A 275 -5.30 -27.63 9.34
C HIS A 275 -4.23 -28.08 8.31
N ALA A 276 -3.06 -27.47 8.31
CA ALA A 276 -1.98 -27.86 7.39
C ALA A 276 -1.31 -29.19 7.77
N ALA A 277 -1.52 -29.67 8.99
CA ALA A 277 -1.01 -30.96 9.49
C ALA A 277 -1.94 -32.15 9.21
N LEU A 278 -3.15 -31.92 8.69
CA LEU A 278 -4.14 -32.93 8.28
C LEU A 278 -4.02 -33.24 6.78
#